data_c5ae28f7861c461feb769a9130ad6691
#
_entry.id   c5ae28f7861c461feb769a9130ad6691
#
_cell.length_a   1.000
_cell.length_b   1.000
_cell.length_c   1.000
_cell.angle_alpha   90.00
_cell.angle_beta   90.00
_cell.angle_gamma   90.00
#
_symmetry.space_group_name_H-M   'P 1'
#
loop_
_entity.id
_entity.type
_entity.pdbx_description
1 polymer ?
#
loop_
_entity_poly.entity_id
_entity_poly.type
_entity_poly.pdbx_seq_one_letter_code
_entity_poly.pdbx_strand_id
1 'polypeptide(L)'
;MMEGNQAAHFAERQQGTLPGDLGIEWDEVATGRASGRFTVRPGHMAPNGFLHAASVIALVDSACGYACVASLPDEATGFTTVELKANYLGTAKVGDTVGCTARLVHGGRMTQVWDAEAVNQTTGKTMALFRCTQMVLYPR
;
A
#
# COMPACT_ATOMS: atom_id res chain seq x y z
N MET A 1 -11.12 12.16 10.59
CA MET A 1 -11.00 10.97 9.71
C MET A 1 -11.91 11.12 8.51
N MET A 2 -11.52 10.57 7.39
CA MET A 2 -12.34 10.53 6.18
C MET A 2 -13.45 9.47 6.34
N GLU A 3 -14.62 9.74 5.81
CA GLU A 3 -15.75 8.81 5.89
C GLU A 3 -15.91 8.03 4.57
N GLY A 4 -16.26 6.75 4.69
CA GLY A 4 -16.52 5.88 3.56
C GLY A 4 -15.27 5.46 2.79
N ASN A 5 -15.48 4.87 1.63
CA ASN A 5 -14.42 4.40 0.75
C ASN A 5 -13.86 5.56 -0.08
N GLN A 6 -12.57 5.83 0.06
CA GLN A 6 -11.84 6.92 -0.60
C GLN A 6 -11.03 6.45 -1.81
N ALA A 7 -11.26 5.24 -2.32
CA ALA A 7 -10.47 4.68 -3.42
C ALA A 7 -10.42 5.61 -4.64
N ALA A 8 -11.54 6.17 -5.06
CA ALA A 8 -11.60 7.07 -6.22
C ALA A 8 -10.81 8.36 -5.99
N HIS A 9 -10.86 8.91 -4.78
CA HIS A 9 -10.11 10.10 -4.41
C HIS A 9 -8.60 9.88 -4.54
N PHE A 10 -8.08 8.79 -4.00
CA PHE A 10 -6.65 8.50 -4.07
C PHE A 10 -6.21 8.07 -5.47
N ALA A 11 -7.06 7.36 -6.21
CA ALA A 11 -6.79 7.03 -7.61
C ALA A 11 -6.60 8.28 -8.47
N GLU A 12 -7.38 9.31 -8.26
CA GLU A 12 -7.23 10.58 -8.97
C GLU A 12 -5.97 11.31 -8.54
N ARG A 13 -5.71 11.42 -7.24
CA ARG A 13 -4.56 12.16 -6.71
C ARG A 13 -3.21 11.55 -7.08
N GLN A 14 -3.14 10.24 -7.28
CA GLN A 14 -1.87 9.59 -7.61
C GLN A 14 -1.47 9.71 -9.08
N GLN A 15 -2.32 10.23 -9.94
CA GLN A 15 -2.01 10.38 -11.37
C GLN A 15 -0.76 11.25 -11.54
N GLY A 16 0.17 10.77 -12.40
CA GLY A 16 1.44 11.47 -12.63
C GLY A 16 2.48 11.29 -11.53
N THR A 17 2.19 10.47 -10.53
CA THR A 17 3.12 10.10 -9.46
C THR A 17 3.41 8.60 -9.51
N LEU A 18 4.35 8.12 -8.69
CA LEU A 18 4.84 6.74 -8.76
C LEU A 18 3.72 5.67 -8.74
N PRO A 19 2.79 5.67 -7.79
CA PRO A 19 1.77 4.62 -7.79
C PRO A 19 0.84 4.68 -9.01
N GLY A 20 0.55 5.87 -9.53
CA GLY A 20 -0.20 6.02 -10.78
C GLY A 20 0.57 5.48 -11.97
N ASP A 21 1.86 5.80 -12.07
CA ASP A 21 2.73 5.34 -13.16
C ASP A 21 2.92 3.82 -13.14
N LEU A 22 2.87 3.20 -11.96
CA LEU A 22 2.94 1.74 -11.82
C LEU A 22 1.60 1.05 -12.10
N GLY A 23 0.54 1.81 -12.39
CA GLY A 23 -0.76 1.26 -12.72
C GLY A 23 -1.49 0.65 -11.53
N ILE A 24 -1.23 1.13 -10.31
CA ILE A 24 -1.91 0.65 -9.11
C ILE A 24 -3.36 1.14 -9.09
N GLU A 25 -4.27 0.20 -8.88
CA GLU A 25 -5.69 0.45 -8.77
C GLU A 25 -6.16 0.11 -7.34
N TRP A 26 -7.13 0.88 -6.84
CA TRP A 26 -7.62 0.74 -5.47
C TRP A 26 -9.05 0.21 -5.46
N ASP A 27 -9.30 -0.79 -4.63
CA ASP A 27 -10.63 -1.33 -4.37
C ASP A 27 -11.28 -0.64 -3.18
N GLU A 28 -10.49 -0.42 -2.12
CA GLU A 28 -10.94 0.22 -0.90
C GLU A 28 -9.80 1.01 -0.27
N VAL A 29 -10.09 2.23 0.17
CA VAL A 29 -9.24 3.01 1.07
C VAL A 29 -10.18 3.64 2.10
N ALA A 30 -10.11 3.20 3.33
CA ALA A 30 -11.02 3.61 4.39
C ALA A 30 -10.30 3.66 5.74
N THR A 31 -10.99 4.13 6.76
CA THR A 31 -10.46 4.10 8.12
C THR A 31 -10.09 2.67 8.50
N GLY A 32 -8.82 2.46 8.85
CA GLY A 32 -8.28 1.19 9.31
C GLY A 32 -8.00 0.15 8.23
N ARG A 33 -8.21 0.48 6.94
CA ARG A 33 -8.07 -0.53 5.88
C ARG A 33 -7.81 0.07 4.51
N ALA A 34 -6.97 -0.61 3.71
CA ALA A 34 -6.86 -0.37 2.28
C ALA A 34 -6.61 -1.67 1.54
N SER A 35 -7.12 -1.76 0.31
CA SER A 35 -6.82 -2.85 -0.62
C SER A 35 -6.71 -2.32 -2.04
N GLY A 36 -5.79 -2.89 -2.78
CA GLY A 36 -5.53 -2.52 -4.16
C GLY A 36 -4.69 -3.56 -4.87
N ARG A 37 -4.39 -3.29 -6.14
CA ARG A 37 -3.69 -4.25 -7.00
C ARG A 37 -3.01 -3.58 -8.18
N PHE A 38 -2.12 -4.30 -8.81
CA PHE A 38 -1.66 -4.00 -10.16
C PHE A 38 -1.54 -5.30 -10.97
N THR A 39 -1.65 -5.19 -12.29
CA THR A 39 -1.34 -6.27 -13.21
C THR A 39 0.13 -6.16 -13.60
N VAL A 40 0.88 -7.23 -13.45
CA VAL A 40 2.33 -7.24 -13.70
C VAL A 40 2.60 -7.02 -15.19
N ARG A 41 3.44 -6.05 -15.49
CA ARG A 41 3.91 -5.72 -16.84
C ARG A 41 5.45 -5.66 -16.84
N PRO A 42 6.10 -5.61 -18.02
CA PRO A 42 7.57 -5.59 -18.08
C PRO A 42 8.22 -4.50 -17.21
N GLY A 43 7.60 -3.31 -17.11
CA GLY A 43 8.11 -2.21 -16.28
C GLY A 43 8.12 -2.48 -14.78
N HIS A 44 7.45 -3.52 -14.30
CA HIS A 44 7.48 -3.93 -12.90
C HIS A 44 8.60 -4.94 -12.59
N MET A 45 9.24 -5.49 -13.62
CA MET A 45 10.17 -6.61 -13.47
C MET A 45 11.58 -6.14 -13.16
N ALA A 46 12.32 -6.97 -12.43
CA ALA A 46 13.76 -6.81 -12.27
C ALA A 46 14.50 -7.35 -13.50
N PRO A 47 15.76 -6.92 -13.75
CA PRO A 47 16.52 -7.40 -14.90
C PRO A 47 16.77 -8.91 -14.91
N ASN A 48 16.69 -9.57 -13.74
CA ASN A 48 16.88 -11.01 -13.61
C ASN A 48 15.66 -11.86 -13.96
N GLY A 49 14.56 -11.23 -14.42
CA GLY A 49 13.36 -11.93 -14.84
C GLY A 49 12.33 -12.19 -13.74
N PHE A 50 12.60 -11.74 -12.52
CA PHE A 50 11.63 -11.80 -11.41
C PHE A 50 10.91 -10.46 -11.24
N LEU A 51 9.73 -10.50 -10.64
CA LEU A 51 9.04 -9.27 -10.23
C LEU A 51 9.95 -8.50 -9.26
N HIS A 52 10.19 -7.23 -9.55
CA HIS A 52 11.05 -6.43 -8.68
C HIS A 52 10.38 -6.22 -7.32
N ALA A 53 11.14 -6.47 -6.25
CA ALA A 53 10.65 -6.28 -4.88
C ALA A 53 10.08 -4.87 -4.68
N ALA A 54 10.70 -3.85 -5.28
CA ALA A 54 10.26 -2.46 -5.18
C ALA A 54 8.86 -2.24 -5.75
N SER A 55 8.42 -3.02 -6.75
CA SER A 55 7.06 -2.92 -7.30
C SER A 55 6.03 -3.33 -6.27
N VAL A 56 6.31 -4.39 -5.50
CA VAL A 56 5.43 -4.85 -4.42
C VAL A 56 5.45 -3.86 -3.25
N ILE A 57 6.63 -3.33 -2.91
CA ILE A 57 6.78 -2.30 -1.88
C ILE A 57 5.96 -1.06 -2.24
N ALA A 58 6.00 -0.61 -3.50
CA ALA A 58 5.24 0.55 -3.93
C ALA A 58 3.73 0.37 -3.72
N LEU A 59 3.20 -0.81 -4.01
CA LEU A 59 1.80 -1.14 -3.78
C LEU A 59 1.48 -1.08 -2.28
N VAL A 60 2.27 -1.77 -1.46
CA VAL A 60 2.00 -1.89 -0.02
C VAL A 60 2.24 -0.58 0.72
N ASP A 61 3.33 0.11 0.41
CA ASP A 61 3.63 1.41 1.03
C ASP A 61 2.54 2.44 0.71
N SER A 62 2.06 2.44 -0.54
CA SER A 62 0.95 3.32 -0.94
C SER A 62 -0.35 2.95 -0.21
N ALA A 63 -0.64 1.65 -0.06
CA ALA A 63 -1.81 1.20 0.68
C ALA A 63 -1.77 1.67 2.14
N CYS A 64 -0.64 1.45 2.82
CA CYS A 64 -0.45 1.88 4.21
C CYS A 64 -0.51 3.40 4.34
N GLY A 65 0.06 4.14 3.38
CA GLY A 65 0.04 5.60 3.39
C GLY A 65 -1.35 6.17 3.19
N TYR A 66 -2.09 5.69 2.20
CA TYR A 66 -3.44 6.16 1.94
C TYR A 66 -4.40 5.80 3.09
N ALA A 67 -4.30 4.57 3.60
CA ALA A 67 -5.08 4.16 4.76
C ALA A 67 -4.73 4.97 6.01
N CYS A 68 -3.45 5.34 6.17
CA CYS A 68 -3.01 6.21 7.25
C CYS A 68 -3.68 7.59 7.15
N VAL A 69 -3.70 8.19 5.96
CA VAL A 69 -4.38 9.47 5.73
C VAL A 69 -5.86 9.36 6.08
N ALA A 70 -6.52 8.29 5.63
CA ALA A 70 -7.93 8.05 5.91
C ALA A 70 -8.23 7.81 7.42
N SER A 71 -7.19 7.48 8.19
CA SER A 71 -7.30 7.10 9.62
C SER A 71 -6.61 8.12 10.55
N LEU A 72 -6.25 9.29 10.04
CA LEU A 72 -5.57 10.30 10.85
C LEU A 72 -6.47 10.76 12.00
N PRO A 73 -5.93 10.92 13.21
CA PRO A 73 -6.68 11.55 14.30
C PRO A 73 -6.95 13.02 14.00
N ASP A 74 -7.91 13.59 14.73
CA ASP A 74 -8.23 15.00 14.63
C ASP A 74 -6.99 15.86 14.87
N GLU A 75 -6.92 16.99 14.17
CA GLU A 75 -5.80 17.95 14.23
C GLU A 75 -4.53 17.47 13.51
N ALA A 76 -4.40 16.18 13.16
CA ALA A 76 -3.25 15.70 12.40
C ALA A 76 -3.28 16.27 10.97
N THR A 77 -2.10 16.60 10.45
CA THR A 77 -1.95 17.21 9.12
C THR A 77 -1.37 16.26 8.08
N GLY A 78 -0.84 15.11 8.52
CA GLY A 78 -0.22 14.16 7.61
C GLY A 78 0.54 13.07 8.36
N PHE A 79 1.42 12.42 7.66
CA PHE A 79 2.24 11.34 8.20
C PHE A 79 3.60 11.28 7.50
N THR A 80 4.51 10.52 8.10
CA THR A 80 5.73 10.09 7.43
C THR A 80 6.01 8.64 7.81
N THR A 81 6.49 7.84 6.85
CA THR A 81 6.85 6.45 7.10
C THR A 81 8.18 6.38 7.85
N VAL A 82 8.23 5.69 8.97
CA VAL A 82 9.45 5.48 9.77
C VAL A 82 10.06 4.11 9.51
N GLU A 83 9.24 3.11 9.26
CA GLU A 83 9.73 1.76 8.97
C GLU A 83 8.74 1.01 8.09
N LEU A 84 9.27 0.29 7.12
CA LEU A 84 8.54 -0.70 6.33
C LEU A 84 9.37 -1.98 6.31
N LYS A 85 8.91 -3.00 7.03
CA LYS A 85 9.56 -4.31 7.04
C LYS A 85 8.83 -5.24 6.10
N ALA A 86 9.58 -5.97 5.27
CA ALA A 86 9.05 -6.91 4.30
C ALA A 86 9.74 -8.27 4.40
N ASN A 87 8.95 -9.35 4.31
CA ASN A 87 9.43 -10.71 4.12
C ASN A 87 8.82 -11.25 2.83
N TYR A 88 9.67 -11.62 1.86
CA TYR A 88 9.23 -12.14 0.57
C TYR A 88 9.17 -13.66 0.59
N LEU A 89 8.03 -14.21 0.14
CA LEU A 89 7.74 -15.64 0.15
C LEU A 89 7.51 -16.19 -1.25
N GLY A 90 7.26 -15.33 -2.22
CA GLY A 90 6.92 -15.75 -3.58
C GLY A 90 7.06 -14.62 -4.58
N THR A 91 6.72 -14.91 -5.82
CA THR A 91 6.85 -13.98 -6.94
C THR A 91 5.63 -14.04 -7.85
N ALA A 92 5.64 -13.18 -8.86
CA ALA A 92 4.63 -13.16 -9.92
C ALA A 92 5.33 -12.90 -11.26
N LYS A 93 4.69 -13.33 -12.34
CA LYS A 93 5.18 -13.13 -13.70
C LYS A 93 4.30 -12.12 -14.43
N VAL A 94 4.79 -11.62 -15.56
CA VAL A 94 4.03 -10.72 -16.44
C VAL A 94 2.66 -11.31 -16.74
N GLY A 95 1.61 -10.52 -16.57
CA GLY A 95 0.22 -10.91 -16.74
C GLY A 95 -0.47 -11.35 -15.48
N ASP A 96 0.25 -11.69 -14.40
CA ASP A 96 -0.36 -12.00 -13.11
C ASP A 96 -0.88 -10.71 -12.46
N THR A 97 -1.88 -10.86 -11.58
CA THR A 97 -2.38 -9.76 -10.76
C THR A 97 -1.85 -9.90 -9.34
N VAL A 98 -1.22 -8.83 -8.86
CA VAL A 98 -0.72 -8.73 -7.49
C VAL A 98 -1.63 -7.81 -6.71
N GLY A 99 -2.20 -8.30 -5.62
CA GLY A 99 -3.04 -7.53 -4.73
C GLY A 99 -2.45 -7.39 -3.35
N CYS A 100 -2.89 -6.35 -2.62
CA CYS A 100 -2.54 -6.21 -1.20
C CYS A 100 -3.76 -5.82 -0.39
N THR A 101 -3.71 -6.16 0.90
CA THR A 101 -4.63 -5.68 1.92
C THR A 101 -3.80 -5.18 3.09
N ALA A 102 -4.05 -3.95 3.51
CA ALA A 102 -3.44 -3.32 4.68
C ALA A 102 -4.50 -3.15 5.76
N ARG A 103 -4.13 -3.43 7.01
CA ARG A 103 -5.01 -3.33 8.18
C ARG A 103 -4.30 -2.62 9.32
N LEU A 104 -5.01 -1.73 9.99
CA LEU A 104 -4.51 -1.02 11.17
C LEU A 104 -4.37 -2.01 12.34
N VAL A 105 -3.17 -2.09 12.91
CA VAL A 105 -2.87 -2.88 14.11
C VAL A 105 -2.92 -2.00 15.35
N HIS A 106 -2.35 -0.78 15.25
CA HIS A 106 -2.32 0.18 16.35
C HIS A 106 -2.52 1.58 15.79
N GLY A 107 -3.55 2.27 16.29
CA GLY A 107 -3.83 3.65 15.92
C GLY A 107 -3.67 4.54 17.15
N GLY A 108 -2.45 5.02 17.38
CA GLY A 108 -2.14 5.97 18.46
C GLY A 108 -2.18 7.41 17.99
N ARG A 109 -1.98 8.33 18.92
CA ARG A 109 -1.92 9.75 18.61
C ARG A 109 -0.67 10.10 17.79
N MET A 110 0.48 9.49 18.11
CA MET A 110 1.76 9.83 17.52
C MET A 110 2.20 8.84 16.45
N THR A 111 1.72 7.60 16.51
CA THR A 111 2.13 6.55 15.59
C THR A 111 0.95 5.67 15.20
N GLN A 112 1.04 5.13 13.99
CA GLN A 112 0.18 4.05 13.54
C GLN A 112 1.05 2.88 13.09
N VAL A 113 0.62 1.67 13.42
CA VAL A 113 1.25 0.43 12.95
C VAL A 113 0.26 -0.31 12.07
N TRP A 114 0.70 -0.68 10.90
CA TRP A 114 -0.10 -1.36 9.89
C TRP A 114 0.51 -2.70 9.54
N ASP A 115 -0.31 -3.73 9.41
CA ASP A 115 0.09 -4.98 8.80
C ASP A 115 -0.53 -5.08 7.41
N ALA A 116 0.24 -5.65 6.49
CA ALA A 116 -0.22 -5.86 5.12
C ALA A 116 0.33 -7.17 4.57
N GLU A 117 -0.39 -7.71 3.61
CA GLU A 117 0.07 -8.86 2.83
C GLU A 117 -0.11 -8.57 1.35
N ALA A 118 0.83 -9.08 0.55
CA ALA A 118 0.72 -9.09 -0.90
C ALA A 118 0.47 -10.53 -1.37
N VAL A 119 -0.49 -10.68 -2.26
CA VAL A 119 -0.94 -11.97 -2.78
C VAL A 119 -0.88 -11.96 -4.29
N ASN A 120 -0.33 -13.04 -4.89
CA ASN A 120 -0.53 -13.27 -6.31
C ASN A 120 -1.97 -13.78 -6.50
N GLN A 121 -2.86 -12.90 -6.93
CA GLN A 121 -4.29 -13.22 -7.06
C GLN A 121 -4.55 -14.22 -8.17
N THR A 122 -3.65 -14.32 -9.15
CA THR A 122 -3.77 -15.30 -10.24
C THR A 122 -3.53 -16.72 -9.75
N THR A 123 -2.55 -16.91 -8.85
CA THR A 123 -2.22 -18.24 -8.31
C THR A 123 -2.81 -18.51 -6.93
N GLY A 124 -3.27 -17.46 -6.23
CA GLY A 124 -3.77 -17.54 -4.87
C GLY A 124 -2.69 -17.61 -3.79
N LYS A 125 -1.41 -17.51 -4.15
CA LYS A 125 -0.30 -17.65 -3.20
C LYS A 125 0.08 -16.32 -2.57
N THR A 126 0.35 -16.35 -1.27
CA THR A 126 0.92 -15.20 -0.56
C THR A 126 2.34 -14.95 -1.05
N MET A 127 2.62 -13.71 -1.42
CA MET A 127 3.91 -13.30 -1.97
C MET A 127 4.82 -12.65 -0.95
N ALA A 128 4.25 -11.87 -0.04
CA ALA A 128 5.03 -11.11 0.94
C ALA A 128 4.18 -10.72 2.15
N LEU A 129 4.84 -10.55 3.28
CA LEU A 129 4.27 -10.06 4.52
C LEU A 129 4.97 -8.76 4.90
N PHE A 130 4.18 -7.77 5.36
CA PHE A 130 4.70 -6.43 5.66
C PHE A 130 4.20 -5.94 7.00
N ARG A 131 5.06 -5.16 7.67
CA ARG A 131 4.64 -4.31 8.79
C ARG A 131 5.19 -2.91 8.55
N CYS A 132 4.31 -1.91 8.66
CA CYS A 132 4.64 -0.52 8.40
C CYS A 132 4.31 0.33 9.62
N THR A 133 5.26 1.19 10.02
CA THR A 133 5.05 2.18 11.07
C THR A 133 5.02 3.58 10.48
N GLN A 134 3.96 4.31 10.77
CA GLN A 134 3.77 5.69 10.34
C GLN A 134 3.86 6.62 11.55
N MET A 135 4.58 7.72 11.40
CA MET A 135 4.55 8.81 12.38
C MET A 135 3.48 9.82 11.96
N VAL A 136 2.58 10.15 12.88
CA VAL A 136 1.53 11.13 12.65
C VAL A 136 2.09 12.53 12.85
N LEU A 137 1.80 13.42 11.91
CA LEU A 137 2.30 14.80 11.93
C LEU A 137 1.19 15.77 12.33
N TYR A 138 1.57 16.77 13.09
CA TYR A 138 0.67 17.82 13.59
C TYR A 138 1.22 19.20 13.22
N PRO A 139 0.37 20.25 13.28
CA PRO A 139 0.85 21.62 13.07
C PRO A 139 1.94 21.98 14.09
N ARG A 140 2.91 22.80 13.63
CA ARG A 140 3.95 23.35 14.49
C ARG A 140 3.47 24.61 15.20
#